data_5a4b2142a7a9c9559c782802e40b51d1
#
_entry.id   5a4b2142a7a9c9559c782802e40b51d1
#
_cell.length_a   1.000
_cell.length_b   1.000
_cell.length_c   1.000
_cell.angle_alpha   90.00
_cell.angle_beta   90.00
_cell.angle_gamma   90.00
#
_symmetry.space_group_name_H-M   'P 1'
#
loop_
_entity.id
_entity.type
_entity.pdbx_description
1 polymer ?
#
loop_
_entity_poly.entity_id
_entity_poly.type
_entity_poly.pdbx_seq_one_letter_code
_entity_poly.pdbx_strand_id
1 'polypeptide(L)'
;MPEVFVPKTSEKESNIDEALSSKIGEAGEVKTLLEWEAPARPFKPKDRSYYTTIAVLVLLLGIIAFLANEFLLIGVLLALAFVAYVLAYIPPNDVKYRISSQGITISDHFYFWHELDSFWFKEKDGHKVLFIQTLVSFPGQLMLVLKSGAEEEVKKEVARFLPYHEIPKSSFMDRWSDRLQKHFPLENTHR
;
A
#
# COMPACT_ATOMS: atom_id res chain seq x y z
N MET A 1 -47.05 54.48 9.45
CA MET A 1 -46.39 53.18 9.41
C MET A 1 -45.03 53.40 8.82
N PRO A 2 -43.93 53.15 9.55
CA PRO A 2 -42.58 53.29 9.02
C PRO A 2 -42.25 52.10 8.12
N GLU A 3 -41.77 52.36 6.90
CA GLU A 3 -41.21 51.38 5.98
C GLU A 3 -39.99 50.72 6.61
N VAL A 4 -40.01 49.38 6.67
CA VAL A 4 -38.86 48.58 7.13
C VAL A 4 -37.82 48.62 6.00
N PHE A 5 -36.71 49.31 6.24
CA PHE A 5 -35.52 49.27 5.39
C PHE A 5 -34.87 47.87 5.48
N VAL A 6 -35.06 47.07 4.47
CA VAL A 6 -34.36 45.77 4.33
C VAL A 6 -33.02 46.04 3.64
N PRO A 7 -31.86 45.79 4.30
CA PRO A 7 -30.57 46.07 3.68
C PRO A 7 -30.31 45.11 2.53
N LYS A 8 -29.87 45.65 1.39
CA LYS A 8 -29.45 44.96 0.14
C LYS A 8 -28.33 43.94 0.29
N THR A 9 -27.92 43.64 1.52
CA THR A 9 -26.79 42.71 1.84
C THR A 9 -27.20 41.23 1.67
N SER A 10 -28.49 40.94 1.94
CA SER A 10 -29.03 39.57 1.87
C SER A 10 -29.04 38.97 0.45
N GLU A 11 -29.30 39.82 -0.57
CA GLU A 11 -29.38 39.39 -1.97
C GLU A 11 -27.98 39.11 -2.58
N LYS A 12 -26.95 39.76 -2.06
CA LYS A 12 -25.57 39.58 -2.48
C LYS A 12 -24.95 38.34 -1.84
N GLU A 13 -25.32 38.01 -0.61
CA GLU A 13 -24.89 36.78 0.09
C GLU A 13 -25.55 35.54 -0.52
N SER A 14 -26.86 35.60 -0.84
CA SER A 14 -27.53 34.47 -1.49
C SER A 14 -26.98 34.18 -2.89
N ASN A 15 -26.62 35.21 -3.67
CA ASN A 15 -25.99 35.03 -4.98
C ASN A 15 -24.53 34.49 -4.90
N ILE A 16 -23.81 34.79 -3.82
CA ILE A 16 -22.45 34.26 -3.58
C ILE A 16 -22.55 32.79 -3.17
N ASP A 17 -23.51 32.45 -2.30
CA ASP A 17 -23.71 31.07 -1.86
C ASP A 17 -24.23 30.18 -3.01
N GLU A 18 -25.08 30.69 -3.88
CA GLU A 18 -25.58 30.00 -5.07
C GLU A 18 -24.48 29.81 -6.13
N ALA A 19 -23.62 30.84 -6.33
CA ALA A 19 -22.43 30.77 -7.19
C ALA A 19 -21.33 29.88 -6.62
N LEU A 20 -21.19 29.82 -5.29
CA LEU A 20 -20.29 28.88 -4.63
C LEU A 20 -20.80 27.43 -4.73
N SER A 21 -22.08 27.23 -4.51
CA SER A 21 -22.73 25.93 -4.61
C SER A 21 -22.70 25.39 -6.05
N SER A 22 -22.89 26.24 -7.07
CA SER A 22 -22.76 25.86 -8.47
C SER A 22 -21.31 25.54 -8.84
N LYS A 23 -20.32 26.28 -8.34
CA LYS A 23 -18.89 25.98 -8.54
C LYS A 23 -18.43 24.76 -7.77
N ILE A 24 -19.00 24.45 -6.61
CA ILE A 24 -18.76 23.22 -5.87
C ILE A 24 -19.41 22.03 -6.59
N GLY A 25 -20.57 22.21 -7.21
CA GLY A 25 -21.21 21.22 -8.06
C GLY A 25 -20.51 20.99 -9.42
N GLU A 26 -19.84 22.03 -9.96
CA GLU A 26 -18.97 21.94 -11.14
C GLU A 26 -17.54 21.45 -10.83
N ALA A 27 -17.11 21.46 -9.57
CA ALA A 27 -15.91 20.75 -9.12
C ALA A 27 -16.19 19.24 -9.25
N GLY A 28 -16.04 18.76 -10.45
CA GLY A 28 -16.39 17.52 -11.11
C GLY A 28 -16.81 16.41 -10.17
N GLU A 29 -18.01 15.94 -10.37
CA GLU A 29 -18.52 14.68 -9.85
C GLU A 29 -17.40 13.63 -9.90
N VAL A 30 -16.98 13.12 -8.74
CA VAL A 30 -15.88 12.15 -8.63
C VAL A 30 -16.28 10.90 -9.40
N LYS A 31 -15.90 10.85 -10.67
CA LYS A 31 -16.23 9.71 -11.53
C LYS A 31 -15.29 8.55 -11.18
N THR A 32 -15.84 7.48 -10.64
CA THR A 32 -15.11 6.23 -10.46
C THR A 32 -14.81 5.63 -11.83
N LEU A 33 -13.54 5.39 -12.11
CA LEU A 33 -13.07 4.79 -13.36
C LEU A 33 -12.92 3.27 -13.20
N LEU A 34 -12.29 2.84 -12.11
CA LEU A 34 -12.08 1.44 -11.77
C LEU A 34 -12.26 1.24 -10.26
N GLU A 35 -12.83 0.10 -9.90
CA GLU A 35 -12.96 -0.33 -8.50
C GLU A 35 -12.76 -1.85 -8.41
N TRP A 36 -11.96 -2.29 -7.43
CA TRP A 36 -11.75 -3.72 -7.16
C TRP A 36 -11.41 -3.94 -5.69
N GLU A 37 -11.56 -5.18 -5.27
CA GLU A 37 -11.12 -5.66 -3.96
C GLU A 37 -9.94 -6.60 -4.14
N ALA A 38 -8.90 -6.41 -3.34
CA ALA A 38 -7.75 -7.27 -3.29
C ALA A 38 -7.09 -7.19 -1.90
N PRO A 39 -6.23 -8.16 -1.53
CA PRO A 39 -5.52 -8.13 -0.27
C PRO A 39 -4.74 -6.82 -0.07
N ALA A 40 -4.74 -6.29 1.16
CA ALA A 40 -3.99 -5.07 1.52
C ALA A 40 -2.49 -5.16 1.21
N ARG A 41 -1.96 -6.36 1.11
CA ARG A 41 -0.57 -6.67 0.74
C ARG A 41 -0.50 -7.99 -0.02
N PRO A 42 0.48 -8.17 -0.94
CA PRO A 42 0.73 -9.46 -1.55
C PRO A 42 0.95 -10.51 -0.45
N PHE A 43 0.21 -11.59 -0.52
CA PHE A 43 0.30 -12.69 0.44
C PHE A 43 0.49 -14.00 -0.31
N LYS A 44 1.57 -14.68 0.02
CA LYS A 44 1.82 -16.04 -0.43
C LYS A 44 1.78 -16.96 0.79
N PRO A 45 0.86 -17.93 0.85
CA PRO A 45 0.84 -18.90 1.93
C PRO A 45 2.21 -19.57 2.03
N LYS A 46 2.75 -19.65 3.23
CA LYS A 46 4.04 -20.30 3.45
C LYS A 46 3.89 -21.82 3.27
N ASP A 47 4.90 -22.40 2.63
CA ASP A 47 4.93 -23.83 2.36
C ASP A 47 5.21 -24.63 3.66
N ARG A 48 4.88 -25.92 3.66
CA ARG A 48 5.15 -26.83 4.80
C ARG A 48 6.62 -26.81 5.21
N SER A 49 7.52 -26.64 4.26
CA SER A 49 8.96 -26.53 4.51
C SER A 49 9.30 -25.36 5.44
N TYR A 50 8.60 -24.23 5.35
CA TYR A 50 8.79 -23.08 6.25
C TYR A 50 8.47 -23.44 7.70
N TYR A 51 7.34 -24.10 7.94
CA TYR A 51 6.92 -24.48 9.30
C TYR A 51 7.82 -25.55 9.90
N THR A 52 8.27 -26.53 9.10
CA THR A 52 9.23 -27.55 9.55
C THR A 52 10.58 -26.93 9.88
N THR A 53 11.07 -25.99 9.08
CA THR A 53 12.34 -25.29 9.35
C THR A 53 12.29 -24.51 10.67
N ILE A 54 11.19 -23.76 10.91
CA ILE A 54 11.01 -23.05 12.19
C ILE A 54 10.93 -24.04 13.34
N ALA A 55 10.16 -25.13 13.22
CA ALA A 55 10.02 -26.11 14.27
C ALA A 55 11.36 -26.77 14.64
N VAL A 56 12.18 -27.14 13.65
CA VAL A 56 13.52 -27.71 13.86
C VAL A 56 14.44 -26.70 14.54
N LEU A 57 14.41 -25.42 14.09
CA LEU A 57 15.24 -24.37 14.68
C LEU A 57 14.85 -24.12 16.14
N VAL A 58 13.56 -24.00 16.42
CA VAL A 58 13.04 -23.79 17.79
C VAL A 58 13.36 -24.98 18.69
N LEU A 59 13.24 -26.21 18.16
CA LEU A 59 13.59 -27.41 18.90
C LEU A 59 15.09 -27.44 19.25
N LEU A 60 15.98 -27.14 18.28
CA LEU A 60 17.43 -27.12 18.48
C LEU A 60 17.82 -26.09 19.53
N LEU A 61 17.32 -24.85 19.41
CA LEU A 61 17.57 -23.78 20.36
C LEU A 61 16.97 -24.09 21.74
N GLY A 62 15.79 -24.71 21.75
CA GLY A 62 15.13 -25.15 23.00
C GLY A 62 15.96 -26.20 23.76
N ILE A 63 16.56 -27.17 23.06
CA ILE A 63 17.48 -28.15 23.66
C ILE A 63 18.70 -27.48 24.27
N ILE A 64 19.30 -26.51 23.56
CA ILE A 64 20.48 -25.77 24.07
C ILE A 64 20.09 -24.97 25.33
N ALA A 65 18.94 -24.25 25.27
CA ALA A 65 18.47 -23.49 26.43
C ALA A 65 18.11 -24.39 27.63
N PHE A 66 17.56 -25.58 27.37
CA PHE A 66 17.29 -26.58 28.41
C PHE A 66 18.55 -27.09 29.09
N LEU A 67 19.60 -27.41 28.33
CA LEU A 67 20.91 -27.84 28.85
C LEU A 67 21.61 -26.71 29.62
N ALA A 68 21.36 -25.46 29.24
CA ALA A 68 21.86 -24.27 29.95
C ALA A 68 21.04 -23.92 31.21
N ASN A 69 19.96 -24.65 31.53
CA ASN A 69 18.98 -24.35 32.58
C ASN A 69 18.24 -22.99 32.40
N GLU A 70 18.18 -22.49 31.17
CA GLU A 70 17.54 -21.21 30.82
C GLU A 70 16.04 -21.41 30.45
N PHE A 71 15.21 -21.74 31.46
CA PHE A 71 13.78 -22.02 31.22
C PHE A 71 12.99 -20.81 30.72
N LEU A 72 13.39 -19.59 31.14
CA LEU A 72 12.76 -18.36 30.67
C LEU A 72 13.00 -18.18 29.16
N LEU A 73 14.19 -18.50 28.65
CA LEU A 73 14.52 -18.45 27.25
C LEU A 73 13.66 -19.42 26.43
N ILE A 74 13.38 -20.61 26.95
CA ILE A 74 12.46 -21.56 26.29
C ILE A 74 11.06 -20.93 26.13
N GLY A 75 10.54 -20.27 27.16
CA GLY A 75 9.26 -19.59 27.10
C GLY A 75 9.25 -18.49 26.03
N VAL A 76 10.30 -17.70 25.93
CA VAL A 76 10.46 -16.67 24.88
C VAL A 76 10.51 -17.28 23.48
N LEU A 77 11.29 -18.36 23.29
CA LEU A 77 11.37 -19.06 21.99
C LEU A 77 10.01 -19.60 21.53
N LEU A 78 9.23 -20.19 22.45
CA LEU A 78 7.89 -20.67 22.14
C LEU A 78 6.94 -19.52 21.79
N ALA A 79 7.00 -18.41 22.52
CA ALA A 79 6.20 -17.23 22.21
C ALA A 79 6.53 -16.65 20.82
N LEU A 80 7.83 -16.54 20.48
CA LEU A 80 8.27 -16.09 19.16
C LEU A 80 7.85 -17.05 18.05
N ALA A 81 7.96 -18.36 18.27
CA ALA A 81 7.50 -19.37 17.33
C ALA A 81 5.98 -19.27 17.08
N PHE A 82 5.22 -19.06 18.15
CA PHE A 82 3.78 -18.86 18.04
C PHE A 82 3.43 -17.60 17.23
N VAL A 83 4.09 -16.48 17.50
CA VAL A 83 3.89 -15.24 16.73
C VAL A 83 4.26 -15.45 15.26
N ALA A 84 5.39 -16.10 14.97
CA ALA A 84 5.80 -16.41 13.61
C ALA A 84 4.78 -17.31 12.89
N TYR A 85 4.22 -18.30 13.59
CA TYR A 85 3.16 -19.16 13.07
C TYR A 85 1.91 -18.36 12.72
N VAL A 86 1.42 -17.53 13.65
CA VAL A 86 0.22 -16.71 13.46
C VAL A 86 0.37 -15.76 12.26
N LEU A 87 1.51 -15.05 12.18
CA LEU A 87 1.78 -14.12 11.07
C LEU A 87 1.92 -14.82 9.71
N ALA A 88 2.36 -16.06 9.69
CA ALA A 88 2.49 -16.84 8.46
C ALA A 88 1.15 -17.46 8.00
N TYR A 89 0.23 -17.71 8.93
CA TYR A 89 -1.02 -18.41 8.67
C TYR A 89 -2.18 -17.47 8.32
N ILE A 90 -2.24 -16.28 8.95
CA ILE A 90 -3.37 -15.35 8.77
C ILE A 90 -3.16 -14.51 7.51
N PRO A 91 -4.03 -14.67 6.48
CA PRO A 91 -3.99 -13.82 5.31
C PRO A 91 -4.37 -12.37 5.68
N PRO A 92 -3.85 -11.36 4.98
CA PRO A 92 -4.29 -9.99 5.16
C PRO A 92 -5.75 -9.82 4.75
N ASN A 93 -6.43 -8.86 5.36
CA ASN A 93 -7.78 -8.49 4.97
C ASN A 93 -7.78 -7.91 3.55
N ASP A 94 -8.88 -8.13 2.83
CA ASP A 94 -9.13 -7.47 1.56
C ASP A 94 -9.49 -6.01 1.80
N VAL A 95 -8.98 -5.16 0.94
CA VAL A 95 -9.28 -3.72 0.92
C VAL A 95 -9.83 -3.32 -0.43
N LYS A 96 -10.64 -2.28 -0.42
CA LYS A 96 -11.20 -1.67 -1.64
C LYS A 96 -10.19 -0.69 -2.21
N TYR A 97 -9.89 -0.88 -3.48
CA TYR A 97 -9.10 0.03 -4.30
C TYR A 97 -10.02 0.70 -5.30
N ARG A 98 -9.92 2.01 -5.42
CA ARG A 98 -10.71 2.79 -6.38
C ARG A 98 -9.84 3.80 -7.08
N ILE A 99 -9.90 3.82 -8.40
CA ILE A 99 -9.31 4.84 -9.25
C ILE A 99 -10.44 5.76 -9.74
N SER A 100 -10.29 7.04 -9.54
CA SER A 100 -11.27 8.06 -9.91
C SER A 100 -10.65 9.17 -10.76
N SER A 101 -11.48 10.05 -11.28
CA SER A 101 -11.04 11.24 -12.03
C SER A 101 -10.18 12.20 -11.23
N GLN A 102 -10.25 12.17 -9.88
CA GLN A 102 -9.53 13.10 -9.00
C GLN A 102 -8.35 12.47 -8.27
N GLY A 103 -8.27 11.14 -8.18
CA GLY A 103 -7.22 10.46 -7.44
C GLY A 103 -7.49 8.98 -7.21
N ILE A 104 -6.77 8.42 -6.25
CA ILE A 104 -6.82 6.99 -5.90
C ILE A 104 -7.27 6.85 -4.45
N THR A 105 -8.24 5.97 -4.19
CA THR A 105 -8.65 5.58 -2.84
C THR A 105 -8.13 4.19 -2.52
N ILE A 106 -7.53 4.06 -1.34
CA ILE A 106 -7.07 2.78 -0.78
C ILE A 106 -7.73 2.63 0.58
N SER A 107 -8.70 1.72 0.70
CA SER A 107 -9.55 1.62 1.88
C SER A 107 -10.25 2.95 2.17
N ASP A 108 -9.89 3.62 3.26
CA ASP A 108 -10.49 4.88 3.71
C ASP A 108 -9.62 6.11 3.39
N HIS A 109 -8.46 5.91 2.75
CA HIS A 109 -7.53 6.99 2.43
C HIS A 109 -7.64 7.37 0.96
N PHE A 110 -7.79 8.68 0.72
CA PHE A 110 -7.85 9.25 -0.62
C PHE A 110 -6.54 10.02 -0.91
N TYR A 111 -5.96 9.76 -2.08
CA TYR A 111 -4.75 10.41 -2.58
C TYR A 111 -5.07 11.14 -3.88
N PHE A 112 -4.84 12.43 -3.94
CA PHE A 112 -5.04 13.23 -5.15
C PHE A 112 -3.95 12.95 -6.19
N TRP A 113 -4.27 13.09 -7.47
CA TRP A 113 -3.28 12.92 -8.55
C TRP A 113 -2.07 13.85 -8.42
N HIS A 114 -2.25 15.07 -7.92
CA HIS A 114 -1.17 16.03 -7.72
C HIS A 114 -0.20 15.68 -6.57
N GLU A 115 -0.56 14.72 -5.72
CA GLU A 115 0.29 14.20 -4.64
C GLU A 115 1.14 13.01 -5.10
N LEU A 116 0.92 12.55 -6.35
CA LEU A 116 1.54 11.37 -6.93
C LEU A 116 2.52 11.80 -8.05
N ASP A 117 3.65 11.09 -8.17
CA ASP A 117 4.72 11.43 -9.11
C ASP A 117 4.72 10.51 -10.34
N SER A 118 4.74 9.20 -10.12
CA SER A 118 4.91 8.21 -11.18
C SER A 118 4.45 6.83 -10.73
N PHE A 119 4.29 5.91 -11.69
CA PHE A 119 3.89 4.55 -11.37
C PHE A 119 4.64 3.51 -12.19
N TRP A 120 4.71 2.27 -11.65
CA TRP A 120 5.25 1.09 -12.32
C TRP A 120 4.56 -0.18 -11.82
N PHE A 121 4.73 -1.26 -12.55
CA PHE A 121 4.25 -2.58 -12.14
C PHE A 121 5.43 -3.46 -11.72
N LYS A 122 5.20 -4.29 -10.74
CA LYS A 122 6.14 -5.33 -10.32
C LYS A 122 5.36 -6.57 -9.88
N GLU A 123 5.91 -7.72 -10.16
CA GLU A 123 5.40 -8.96 -9.61
C GLU A 123 6.01 -9.20 -8.22
N LYS A 124 5.16 -9.47 -7.24
CA LYS A 124 5.58 -9.79 -5.88
C LYS A 124 4.69 -10.91 -5.32
N ASP A 125 5.32 -11.97 -4.83
CA ASP A 125 4.63 -13.10 -4.23
C ASP A 125 3.56 -13.75 -5.15
N GLY A 126 3.77 -13.71 -6.47
CA GLY A 126 2.85 -14.25 -7.48
C GLY A 126 1.65 -13.34 -7.80
N HIS A 127 1.64 -12.12 -7.27
CA HIS A 127 0.63 -11.09 -7.58
C HIS A 127 1.26 -9.94 -8.37
N LYS A 128 0.51 -9.44 -9.35
CA LYS A 128 0.85 -8.17 -9.99
C LYS A 128 0.48 -7.03 -9.06
N VAL A 129 1.42 -6.14 -8.82
CA VAL A 129 1.28 -5.01 -7.91
C VAL A 129 1.59 -3.73 -8.65
N LEU A 130 0.69 -2.77 -8.55
CA LEU A 130 0.90 -1.40 -8.97
C LEU A 130 1.59 -0.64 -7.84
N PHE A 131 2.73 -0.07 -8.14
CA PHE A 131 3.46 0.83 -7.27
C PHE A 131 3.31 2.25 -7.78
N ILE A 132 3.01 3.16 -6.86
CA ILE A 132 2.88 4.59 -7.17
C ILE A 132 3.78 5.37 -6.23
N GLN A 133 4.68 6.15 -6.80
CA GLN A 133 5.52 7.07 -6.05
C GLN A 133 4.71 8.28 -5.63
N THR A 134 4.81 8.67 -4.37
CA THR A 134 4.19 9.88 -3.85
C THR A 134 5.19 11.02 -3.80
N LEU A 135 4.71 12.26 -3.89
CA LEU A 135 5.52 13.47 -3.69
C LEU A 135 5.70 13.79 -2.20
N VAL A 136 4.84 13.20 -1.35
CA VAL A 136 4.91 13.36 0.10
C VAL A 136 5.91 12.40 0.72
N SER A 137 6.50 12.80 1.85
CA SER A 137 7.50 11.98 2.54
C SER A 137 6.92 10.71 3.17
N PHE A 138 5.64 10.72 3.54
CA PHE A 138 4.96 9.57 4.14
C PHE A 138 3.46 9.55 3.76
N PRO A 139 2.96 8.42 3.23
CA PRO A 139 3.72 7.27 2.72
C PRO A 139 4.51 7.65 1.45
N GLY A 140 5.80 7.31 1.38
CA GLY A 140 6.64 7.63 0.23
C GLY A 140 6.27 6.83 -1.03
N GLN A 141 5.48 5.77 -0.89
CA GLN A 141 5.07 4.88 -1.97
C GLN A 141 3.76 4.18 -1.61
N LEU A 142 2.85 4.12 -2.57
CA LEU A 142 1.62 3.34 -2.48
C LEU A 142 1.80 1.99 -3.17
N MET A 143 1.13 0.96 -2.66
CA MET A 143 1.18 -0.39 -3.19
C MET A 143 -0.25 -0.92 -3.32
N LEU A 144 -0.68 -1.16 -4.55
CA LEU A 144 -2.00 -1.68 -4.86
C LEU A 144 -1.88 -3.06 -5.50
N VAL A 145 -2.44 -4.06 -4.86
CA VAL A 145 -2.49 -5.42 -5.42
C VAL A 145 -3.56 -5.47 -6.50
N LEU A 146 -3.18 -5.96 -7.68
CA LEU A 146 -4.09 -6.05 -8.81
C LEU A 146 -4.80 -7.41 -8.82
N LYS A 147 -6.02 -7.39 -9.32
CA LYS A 147 -6.72 -8.60 -9.72
C LYS A 147 -6.05 -9.18 -10.97
N SER A 148 -6.02 -10.50 -11.09
CA SER A 148 -5.44 -11.17 -12.25
C SER A 148 -6.05 -10.66 -13.56
N GLY A 149 -5.18 -10.22 -14.48
CA GLY A 149 -5.57 -9.71 -15.79
C GLY A 149 -5.97 -8.24 -15.85
N ALA A 150 -6.05 -7.52 -14.71
CA ALA A 150 -6.43 -6.10 -14.69
C ALA A 150 -5.26 -5.12 -15.01
N GLU A 151 -4.05 -5.61 -15.24
CA GLU A 151 -2.85 -4.80 -15.44
C GLU A 151 -3.00 -3.77 -16.57
N GLU A 152 -3.45 -4.21 -17.75
CA GLU A 152 -3.57 -3.35 -18.92
C GLU A 152 -4.68 -2.29 -18.75
N GLU A 153 -5.79 -2.65 -18.14
CA GLU A 153 -6.89 -1.73 -17.87
C GLU A 153 -6.47 -0.65 -16.88
N VAL A 154 -5.86 -1.05 -15.77
CA VAL A 154 -5.33 -0.14 -14.75
C VAL A 154 -4.23 0.73 -15.32
N LYS A 155 -3.31 0.17 -16.13
CA LYS A 155 -2.26 0.93 -16.82
C LYS A 155 -2.84 2.03 -17.70
N LYS A 156 -3.86 1.70 -18.49
CA LYS A 156 -4.53 2.64 -19.39
C LYS A 156 -5.16 3.81 -18.64
N GLU A 157 -5.83 3.54 -17.53
CA GLU A 157 -6.51 4.58 -16.76
C GLU A 157 -5.52 5.44 -15.98
N VAL A 158 -4.52 4.83 -15.31
CA VAL A 158 -3.52 5.57 -14.52
C VAL A 158 -2.57 6.38 -15.41
N ALA A 159 -2.21 5.88 -16.61
CA ALA A 159 -1.35 6.58 -17.55
C ALA A 159 -1.93 7.90 -18.09
N ARG A 160 -3.22 8.15 -17.89
CA ARG A 160 -3.86 9.45 -18.20
C ARG A 160 -3.44 10.57 -17.26
N PHE A 161 -3.03 10.21 -16.04
CA PHE A 161 -2.75 11.14 -14.96
C PHE A 161 -1.29 11.13 -14.52
N LEU A 162 -0.61 9.97 -14.59
CA LEU A 162 0.74 9.78 -14.12
C LEU A 162 1.66 9.20 -15.21
N PRO A 163 2.95 9.59 -15.23
CA PRO A 163 3.93 8.98 -16.12
C PRO A 163 4.23 7.54 -15.67
N TYR A 164 4.28 6.63 -16.67
CA TYR A 164 4.70 5.26 -16.47
C TYR A 164 6.22 5.15 -16.50
N HIS A 165 6.81 4.49 -15.52
CA HIS A 165 8.22 4.14 -15.49
C HIS A 165 8.39 2.63 -15.53
N GLU A 166 9.10 2.12 -16.51
CA GLU A 166 9.38 0.68 -16.62
C GLU A 166 10.35 0.20 -15.51
N ILE A 167 11.26 1.08 -15.11
CA ILE A 167 12.23 0.83 -14.04
C ILE A 167 11.90 1.78 -12.88
N PRO A 168 11.59 1.28 -11.68
CA PRO A 168 11.36 2.14 -10.53
C PRO A 168 12.58 3.03 -10.28
N LYS A 169 12.35 4.30 -10.01
CA LYS A 169 13.42 5.17 -9.50
C LYS A 169 14.01 4.48 -8.28
N SER A 170 15.30 4.14 -8.32
CA SER A 170 15.96 3.41 -7.24
C SER A 170 15.77 4.15 -5.92
N SER A 171 15.02 3.52 -5.01
CA SER A 171 14.83 4.05 -3.66
C SER A 171 16.18 4.14 -2.95
N PHE A 172 16.29 5.03 -1.97
CA PHE A 172 17.49 5.12 -1.12
C PHE A 172 17.85 3.75 -0.52
N MET A 173 16.85 2.94 -0.20
CA MET A 173 16.98 1.58 0.31
C MET A 173 17.60 0.63 -0.72
N ASP A 174 17.23 0.75 -2.00
CA ASP A 174 17.79 -0.08 -3.08
C ASP A 174 19.27 0.23 -3.29
N ARG A 175 19.67 1.50 -3.22
CA ARG A 175 21.08 1.91 -3.30
C ARG A 175 21.92 1.39 -2.12
N TRP A 176 21.30 1.28 -0.96
CA TRP A 176 21.96 0.72 0.24
C TRP A 176 22.10 -0.79 0.13
N SER A 177 21.04 -1.47 -0.32
CA SER A 177 21.01 -2.89 -0.61
C SER A 177 22.05 -3.28 -1.66
N ASP A 178 22.15 -2.54 -2.76
CA ASP A 178 23.17 -2.76 -3.80
C ASP A 178 24.61 -2.57 -3.27
N ARG A 179 24.84 -1.61 -2.37
CA ARG A 179 26.16 -1.44 -1.72
C ARG A 179 26.49 -2.58 -0.78
N LEU A 180 25.51 -3.07 -0.01
CA LEU A 180 25.69 -4.23 0.88
C LEU A 180 25.94 -5.50 0.08
N GLN A 181 25.19 -5.75 -1.01
CA GLN A 181 25.41 -6.91 -1.88
C GLN A 181 26.78 -6.89 -2.56
N LYS A 182 27.29 -5.72 -2.94
CA LYS A 182 28.65 -5.59 -3.50
C LYS A 182 29.75 -5.91 -2.49
N HIS A 183 29.51 -5.65 -1.20
CA HIS A 183 30.49 -5.93 -0.15
C HIS A 183 30.35 -7.33 0.46
N PHE A 184 29.14 -7.91 0.39
CA PHE A 184 28.85 -9.25 0.88
C PHE A 184 28.04 -10.02 -0.18
N PRO A 185 28.69 -10.61 -1.18
CA PRO A 185 28.00 -11.47 -2.16
C PRO A 185 27.53 -12.76 -1.45
N LEU A 186 26.28 -12.74 -0.96
CA LEU A 186 25.65 -13.87 -0.26
C LEU A 186 25.00 -14.89 -1.22
N GLU A 187 24.99 -14.62 -2.53
CA GLU A 187 24.49 -15.54 -3.54
C GLU A 187 25.63 -15.99 -4.47
N ASN A 188 26.16 -17.15 -4.20
CA ASN A 188 26.82 -17.95 -5.21
C ASN A 188 25.75 -18.52 -6.14
N THR A 189 25.52 -17.86 -7.27
CA THR A 189 24.74 -18.41 -8.38
C THR A 189 25.57 -19.56 -8.98
N HIS A 190 25.42 -20.76 -8.45
CA HIS A 190 25.83 -21.95 -9.17
C HIS A 190 24.85 -22.17 -10.32
N ARG A 191 25.40 -22.10 -11.53
CA ARG A 191 24.85 -22.61 -12.77
C ARG A 191 24.43 -24.07 -12.65
#